data_29be199a401500aa35dc2c2d3ad1bb74
#
_entry.id   29be199a401500aa35dc2c2d3ad1bb74
#
_cell.length_a   1.000
_cell.length_b   1.000
_cell.length_c   1.000
_cell.angle_alpha   90.00
_cell.angle_beta   90.00
_cell.angle_gamma   90.00
#
_symmetry.space_group_name_H-M   'P 1'
#
loop_
_entity.id
_entity.type
_entity.pdbx_description
1 polymer ?
#
loop_
_entity_poly.entity_id
_entity_poly.type
_entity_poly.pdbx_seq_one_letter_code
_entity_poly.pdbx_strand_id
1 'polypeptide(L)'
;MTATVATSRTARRVHATEDRSTWRRIDWVVTLSTLALLVVGSLLVWSATAENEALTGGDSSAYLNKHLVNIAIGLTLAVVIAATDHRWVRIWAPAVYLCGIVGLALVLSPVGAVINGSRSWILVGGMSIQPAEFAKLGAVAGMALLLAERAEARRARSALRSWEVVAALGIAAIPAALIMAQPDLGTMLVLSVTVLGLLSVAGAPKVWLVGLVGGAVAVAALAIQFGVLKGYQLLRFQAFLDPSLDPRGAGYNTTQARIAIGNGGIFGQGLFDGSQTQAGFVPEQHTDFVFTVAGEELGLVGAGAIIALFLALLWRAVQIAARSDDMFGRLAGAGVVCWFGFQAFQNMGMCLGIMPVTGVPLPLVSYGGTSMFASLMAIGLLLNIHLRSERSLGLGIILRDRAARSRRF
;
A
#
# COMPACT_ATOMS: atom_id res chain seq x y z
N MET A 1 -52.78 4.94 -27.40
CA MET A 1 -52.20 5.75 -26.29
C MET A 1 -51.76 4.93 -25.07
N THR A 2 -51.68 3.62 -25.13
CA THR A 2 -51.37 2.71 -23.99
C THR A 2 -49.95 2.11 -23.98
N ALA A 3 -49.16 2.24 -25.04
CA ALA A 3 -47.85 1.66 -25.12
C ALA A 3 -46.70 2.51 -24.48
N THR A 4 -46.88 3.83 -24.40
CA THR A 4 -45.84 4.77 -23.93
C THR A 4 -45.73 4.83 -22.40
N VAL A 5 -46.79 4.44 -21.65
CA VAL A 5 -46.77 4.47 -20.17
C VAL A 5 -46.11 3.24 -19.56
N ALA A 6 -46.12 2.11 -20.27
CA ALA A 6 -45.47 0.86 -19.78
C ALA A 6 -43.94 0.92 -19.82
N THR A 7 -43.35 1.61 -20.80
CA THR A 7 -41.88 1.75 -20.94
C THR A 7 -41.28 2.67 -19.88
N SER A 8 -42.02 3.71 -19.44
CA SER A 8 -41.51 4.63 -18.40
C SER A 8 -41.51 4.01 -17.00
N ARG A 9 -42.47 3.13 -16.69
CA ARG A 9 -42.58 2.41 -15.40
C ARG A 9 -41.52 1.32 -15.27
N THR A 10 -41.16 0.62 -16.37
CA THR A 10 -40.09 -0.38 -16.38
C THR A 10 -38.72 0.28 -16.28
N ALA A 11 -38.48 1.39 -16.97
CA ALA A 11 -37.21 2.16 -16.84
C ALA A 11 -37.04 2.72 -15.43
N ARG A 12 -38.09 3.26 -14.81
CA ARG A 12 -38.04 3.78 -13.43
C ARG A 12 -37.85 2.68 -12.39
N ARG A 13 -38.40 1.46 -12.62
CA ARG A 13 -38.17 0.30 -11.74
C ARG A 13 -36.72 -0.26 -11.89
N VAL A 14 -36.15 -0.22 -13.08
CA VAL A 14 -34.76 -0.64 -13.31
C VAL A 14 -33.81 0.32 -12.59
N HIS A 15 -33.99 1.64 -12.71
CA HIS A 15 -33.20 2.61 -11.96
C HIS A 15 -33.36 2.53 -10.44
N ALA A 16 -34.58 2.29 -9.95
CA ALA A 16 -34.85 2.15 -8.51
C ALA A 16 -34.30 0.83 -7.91
N THR A 17 -34.16 -0.21 -8.72
CA THR A 17 -33.49 -1.46 -8.30
C THR A 17 -31.98 -1.38 -8.39
N GLU A 18 -31.41 -0.55 -9.28
CA GLU A 18 -29.98 -0.26 -9.33
C GLU A 18 -29.51 0.51 -8.08
N ASP A 19 -30.27 1.49 -7.63
CA ASP A 19 -29.90 2.33 -6.48
C ASP A 19 -29.92 1.56 -5.14
N ARG A 20 -30.86 0.62 -4.95
CA ARG A 20 -30.89 -0.25 -3.76
C ARG A 20 -29.81 -1.33 -3.75
N SER A 21 -29.16 -1.60 -4.87
CA SER A 21 -28.16 -2.68 -5.00
C SER A 21 -26.73 -2.22 -4.71
N THR A 22 -26.41 -0.94 -4.79
CA THR A 22 -25.02 -0.42 -4.70
C THR A 22 -24.40 -0.67 -3.32
N TRP A 23 -25.16 -0.41 -2.23
CA TRP A 23 -24.70 -0.67 -0.86
C TRP A 23 -24.49 -2.16 -0.54
N ARG A 24 -25.23 -3.06 -1.17
CA ARG A 24 -25.07 -4.52 -1.03
C ARG A 24 -23.89 -5.07 -1.80
N ARG A 25 -23.31 -4.29 -2.71
CA ARG A 25 -22.15 -4.68 -3.54
C ARG A 25 -20.83 -4.21 -2.98
N ILE A 26 -20.83 -3.34 -1.95
CA ILE A 26 -19.61 -2.91 -1.29
C ILE A 26 -19.01 -4.10 -0.53
N ASP A 27 -17.71 -4.27 -0.67
CA ASP A 27 -16.98 -5.26 0.13
C ASP A 27 -16.78 -4.74 1.56
N TRP A 28 -17.63 -5.22 2.46
CA TRP A 28 -17.61 -4.79 3.85
C TRP A 28 -16.36 -5.22 4.61
N VAL A 29 -15.72 -6.34 4.23
CA VAL A 29 -14.49 -6.79 4.91
C VAL A 29 -13.35 -5.81 4.61
N VAL A 30 -13.14 -5.45 3.34
CA VAL A 30 -12.14 -4.44 2.97
C VAL A 30 -12.46 -3.10 3.61
N THR A 31 -13.72 -2.66 3.53
CA THR A 31 -14.14 -1.34 4.04
C THR A 31 -13.99 -1.24 5.56
N LEU A 32 -14.50 -2.21 6.31
CA LEU A 32 -14.43 -2.19 7.78
C LEU A 32 -13.01 -2.37 8.30
N SER A 33 -12.23 -3.28 7.69
CA SER A 33 -10.81 -3.42 8.06
C SER A 33 -10.02 -2.14 7.80
N THR A 34 -10.26 -1.47 6.66
CA THR A 34 -9.65 -0.18 6.35
C THR A 34 -10.04 0.88 7.36
N LEU A 35 -11.35 1.05 7.64
CA LEU A 35 -11.82 2.03 8.60
C LEU A 35 -11.30 1.76 10.02
N ALA A 36 -11.27 0.51 10.45
CA ALA A 36 -10.71 0.13 11.75
C ALA A 36 -9.22 0.48 11.86
N LEU A 37 -8.42 0.18 10.81
CA LEU A 37 -7.00 0.55 10.76
C LEU A 37 -6.80 2.07 10.79
N LEU A 38 -7.64 2.85 10.09
CA LEU A 38 -7.59 4.32 10.10
C LEU A 38 -7.92 4.88 11.48
N VAL A 39 -8.93 4.33 12.17
CA VAL A 39 -9.31 4.76 13.52
C VAL A 39 -8.20 4.46 14.52
N VAL A 40 -7.70 3.22 14.53
CA VAL A 40 -6.60 2.82 15.40
C VAL A 40 -5.36 3.66 15.11
N GLY A 41 -5.01 3.84 13.83
CA GLY A 41 -3.87 4.69 13.41
C GLY A 41 -4.01 6.13 13.90
N SER A 42 -5.22 6.71 13.82
CA SER A 42 -5.47 8.08 14.31
C SER A 42 -5.26 8.20 15.81
N LEU A 43 -5.69 7.22 16.58
CA LEU A 43 -5.48 7.19 18.03
C LEU A 43 -4.00 7.05 18.39
N LEU A 44 -3.28 6.14 17.72
CA LEU A 44 -1.85 5.92 17.95
C LEU A 44 -1.01 7.15 17.56
N VAL A 45 -1.32 7.78 16.42
CA VAL A 45 -0.64 9.00 15.98
C VAL A 45 -0.89 10.13 16.96
N TRP A 46 -2.12 10.26 17.46
CA TRP A 46 -2.45 11.27 18.46
C TRP A 46 -1.69 11.03 19.76
N SER A 47 -1.73 9.82 20.30
CA SER A 47 -1.00 9.48 21.50
C SER A 47 0.51 9.72 21.36
N ALA A 48 1.10 9.27 20.25
CA ALA A 48 2.53 9.41 19.96
C ALA A 48 3.00 10.88 19.84
N THR A 49 2.09 11.84 19.63
CA THR A 49 2.46 13.24 19.37
C THR A 49 1.93 14.22 20.40
N ALA A 50 0.91 13.85 21.19
CA ALA A 50 0.16 14.78 22.04
C ALA A 50 1.04 15.51 23.09
N GLU A 51 2.00 14.81 23.70
CA GLU A 51 2.87 15.38 24.74
C GLU A 51 4.21 15.92 24.19
N ASN A 52 4.47 15.75 22.89
CA ASN A 52 5.72 16.22 22.30
C ASN A 52 5.60 17.70 21.87
N GLU A 53 5.93 18.62 22.79
CA GLU A 53 5.88 20.07 22.53
C GLU A 53 6.76 20.51 21.32
N ALA A 54 7.88 19.82 21.08
CA ALA A 54 8.76 20.15 19.95
C ALA A 54 8.09 19.88 18.59
N LEU A 55 7.18 18.90 18.53
CA LEU A 55 6.41 18.58 17.33
C LEU A 55 5.13 19.40 17.23
N THR A 56 4.42 19.57 18.36
CA THR A 56 3.06 20.14 18.40
C THR A 56 3.05 21.66 18.53
N GLY A 57 4.15 22.25 19.02
CA GLY A 57 4.20 23.69 19.33
C GLY A 57 3.21 24.10 20.41
N GLY A 58 2.80 23.17 21.27
CA GLY A 58 1.84 23.37 22.35
C GLY A 58 0.38 23.01 22.01
N ASP A 59 0.06 22.63 20.76
CA ASP A 59 -1.27 22.11 20.39
C ASP A 59 -1.21 20.58 20.26
N SER A 60 -1.64 19.87 21.30
CA SER A 60 -1.66 18.40 21.37
C SER A 60 -2.46 17.73 20.25
N SER A 61 -3.35 18.47 19.58
CA SER A 61 -4.19 17.97 18.49
C SER A 61 -3.64 18.27 17.09
N ALA A 62 -2.54 19.02 16.97
CA ALA A 62 -2.03 19.50 15.68
C ALA A 62 -1.76 18.36 14.67
N TYR A 63 -1.11 17.29 15.12
CA TYR A 63 -0.82 16.13 14.25
C TYR A 63 -2.06 15.29 13.96
N LEU A 64 -2.95 15.11 14.94
CA LEU A 64 -4.23 14.44 14.71
C LEU A 64 -5.06 15.18 13.65
N ASN A 65 -5.19 16.50 13.76
CA ASN A 65 -5.94 17.29 12.77
C ASN A 65 -5.36 17.15 11.36
N LYS A 66 -4.04 17.25 11.20
CA LYS A 66 -3.38 17.01 9.92
C LYS A 66 -3.61 15.59 9.41
N HIS A 67 -3.56 14.60 10.28
CA HIS A 67 -3.78 13.20 9.95
C HIS A 67 -5.22 12.95 9.47
N LEU A 68 -6.21 13.51 10.18
CA LEU A 68 -7.62 13.43 9.78
C LEU A 68 -7.90 14.12 8.44
N VAL A 69 -7.27 15.25 8.16
CA VAL A 69 -7.33 15.90 6.85
C VAL A 69 -6.75 14.99 5.77
N ASN A 70 -5.59 14.37 6.01
CA ASN A 70 -4.99 13.41 5.08
C ASN A 70 -5.91 12.19 4.83
N ILE A 71 -6.53 11.67 5.88
CA ILE A 71 -7.53 10.58 5.76
C ILE A 71 -8.72 11.03 4.92
N ALA A 72 -9.27 12.22 5.17
CA ALA A 72 -10.42 12.73 4.42
C ALA A 72 -10.11 12.90 2.92
N ILE A 73 -8.95 13.45 2.60
CA ILE A 73 -8.48 13.56 1.20
C ILE A 73 -8.30 12.15 0.60
N GLY A 74 -7.62 11.25 1.30
CA GLY A 74 -7.39 9.89 0.84
C GLY A 74 -8.69 9.09 0.64
N LEU A 75 -9.66 9.19 1.55
CA LEU A 75 -10.98 8.57 1.41
C LEU A 75 -11.73 9.13 0.22
N THR A 76 -11.65 10.44 -0.02
CA THR A 76 -12.25 11.06 -1.21
C THR A 76 -11.65 10.48 -2.48
N LEU A 77 -10.33 10.35 -2.56
CA LEU A 77 -9.64 9.70 -3.68
C LEU A 77 -10.04 8.24 -3.84
N ALA A 78 -10.15 7.48 -2.72
CA ALA A 78 -10.60 6.10 -2.74
C ALA A 78 -12.03 5.96 -3.31
N VAL A 79 -12.96 6.81 -2.86
CA VAL A 79 -14.35 6.83 -3.35
C VAL A 79 -14.41 7.20 -4.83
N VAL A 80 -13.64 8.20 -5.26
CA VAL A 80 -13.56 8.62 -6.67
C VAL A 80 -13.09 7.45 -7.54
N ILE A 81 -12.01 6.75 -7.14
CA ILE A 81 -11.49 5.60 -7.90
C ILE A 81 -12.49 4.45 -7.88
N ALA A 82 -13.10 4.13 -6.73
CA ALA A 82 -14.07 3.06 -6.61
C ALA A 82 -15.33 3.31 -7.47
N ALA A 83 -15.78 4.56 -7.56
CA ALA A 83 -16.96 4.97 -8.33
C ALA A 83 -16.66 5.12 -9.84
N THR A 84 -15.40 5.32 -10.22
CA THR A 84 -15.00 5.49 -11.62
C THR A 84 -15.22 4.19 -12.41
N ASP A 85 -15.64 4.32 -13.68
CA ASP A 85 -15.70 3.15 -14.55
C ASP A 85 -14.30 2.54 -14.73
N HIS A 86 -14.21 1.23 -14.58
CA HIS A 86 -12.97 0.47 -14.69
C HIS A 86 -12.18 0.72 -15.98
N ARG A 87 -12.88 1.04 -17.07
CA ARG A 87 -12.24 1.43 -18.34
C ARG A 87 -11.37 2.68 -18.17
N TRP A 88 -11.86 3.66 -17.43
CA TRP A 88 -11.10 4.88 -17.15
C TRP A 88 -9.92 4.62 -16.23
N VAL A 89 -10.07 3.76 -15.21
CA VAL A 89 -8.94 3.34 -14.37
C VAL A 89 -7.82 2.74 -15.21
N ARG A 90 -8.18 1.89 -16.17
CA ARG A 90 -7.22 1.28 -17.10
C ARG A 90 -6.59 2.32 -18.06
N ILE A 91 -7.39 3.25 -18.59
CA ILE A 91 -6.91 4.32 -19.49
C ILE A 91 -5.97 5.29 -18.77
N TRP A 92 -6.24 5.61 -17.51
CA TRP A 92 -5.41 6.52 -16.71
C TRP A 92 -4.16 5.88 -16.09
N ALA A 93 -4.03 4.55 -16.11
CA ALA A 93 -2.88 3.84 -15.55
C ALA A 93 -1.52 4.33 -16.10
N PRO A 94 -1.32 4.57 -17.43
CA PRO A 94 -0.09 5.16 -17.93
C PRO A 94 0.17 6.58 -17.43
N ALA A 95 -0.88 7.39 -17.27
CA ALA A 95 -0.75 8.75 -16.76
C ALA A 95 -0.32 8.76 -15.28
N VAL A 96 -0.91 7.88 -14.46
CA VAL A 96 -0.51 7.71 -13.05
C VAL A 96 0.95 7.26 -12.95
N TYR A 97 1.37 6.32 -13.80
CA TYR A 97 2.76 5.88 -13.89
C TYR A 97 3.69 7.04 -14.27
N LEU A 98 3.37 7.79 -15.32
CA LEU A 98 4.19 8.93 -15.77
C LEU A 98 4.26 10.02 -14.72
N CYS A 99 3.15 10.36 -14.04
CA CYS A 99 3.15 11.30 -12.92
C CYS A 99 4.08 10.85 -11.78
N GLY A 100 4.08 9.55 -11.45
CA GLY A 100 5.02 8.98 -10.48
C GLY A 100 6.48 9.16 -10.91
N ILE A 101 6.81 8.86 -12.18
CA ILE A 101 8.17 9.03 -12.73
C ILE A 101 8.60 10.50 -12.71
N VAL A 102 7.74 11.41 -13.17
CA VAL A 102 8.02 12.86 -13.14
C VAL A 102 8.22 13.34 -11.72
N GLY A 103 7.39 12.91 -10.77
CA GLY A 103 7.55 13.22 -9.35
C GLY A 103 8.88 12.74 -8.79
N LEU A 104 9.28 11.49 -9.09
CA LEU A 104 10.58 10.94 -8.68
C LEU A 104 11.75 11.73 -9.29
N ALA A 105 11.65 12.14 -10.55
CA ALA A 105 12.67 12.94 -11.22
C ALA A 105 12.76 14.36 -10.61
N LEU A 106 11.60 14.97 -10.29
CA LEU A 106 11.54 16.30 -9.65
C LEU A 106 12.21 16.30 -8.27
N VAL A 107 12.05 15.23 -7.48
CA VAL A 107 12.73 15.13 -6.17
C VAL A 107 14.25 15.13 -6.29
N LEU A 108 14.80 14.57 -7.36
CA LEU A 108 16.26 14.57 -7.60
C LEU A 108 16.78 15.95 -8.01
N SER A 109 15.90 16.86 -8.43
CA SER A 109 16.22 18.26 -8.74
C SER A 109 16.41 19.09 -7.46
N PRO A 110 16.82 20.39 -7.56
CA PRO A 110 16.93 21.29 -6.41
C PRO A 110 15.62 21.51 -5.62
N VAL A 111 14.45 21.15 -6.18
CA VAL A 111 13.14 21.24 -5.50
C VAL A 111 13.00 20.19 -4.40
N GLY A 112 13.75 19.11 -4.49
CA GLY A 112 13.73 18.05 -3.49
C GLY A 112 14.41 18.42 -2.18
N ALA A 113 13.71 18.24 -1.06
CA ALA A 113 14.24 18.41 0.28
C ALA A 113 15.00 17.17 0.74
N VAL A 114 16.11 17.40 1.46
CA VAL A 114 16.89 16.33 2.10
C VAL A 114 16.41 16.18 3.54
N ILE A 115 15.81 15.04 3.85
CA ILE A 115 15.35 14.69 5.20
C ILE A 115 16.01 13.36 5.58
N ASN A 116 16.61 13.30 6.76
CA ASN A 116 17.30 12.11 7.29
C ASN A 116 18.32 11.49 6.30
N GLY A 117 19.02 12.36 5.53
CA GLY A 117 20.07 11.94 4.59
C GLY A 117 19.57 11.42 3.24
N SER A 118 18.26 11.39 3.00
CA SER A 118 17.64 11.04 1.72
C SER A 118 16.93 12.23 1.09
N ARG A 119 17.11 12.41 -0.22
CA ARG A 119 16.36 13.43 -1.01
C ARG A 119 15.13 12.77 -1.62
N SER A 120 14.07 12.63 -0.81
CA SER A 120 12.86 11.87 -1.20
C SER A 120 11.57 12.69 -1.08
N TRP A 121 11.65 13.95 -0.62
CA TRP A 121 10.49 14.75 -0.26
C TRP A 121 10.43 16.05 -1.04
N ILE A 122 9.21 16.47 -1.40
CA ILE A 122 8.90 17.81 -1.92
C ILE A 122 8.05 18.49 -0.86
N LEU A 123 8.47 19.68 -0.41
CA LEU A 123 7.72 20.49 0.55
C LEU A 123 6.87 21.50 -0.19
N VAL A 124 5.55 21.40 -0.08
CA VAL A 124 4.59 22.31 -0.73
C VAL A 124 3.50 22.69 0.26
N GLY A 125 3.38 23.99 0.55
CA GLY A 125 2.29 24.52 1.37
C GLY A 125 2.18 23.90 2.79
N GLY A 126 3.31 23.51 3.39
CA GLY A 126 3.35 22.88 4.72
C GLY A 126 3.06 21.37 4.71
N MET A 127 2.85 20.79 3.53
CA MET A 127 2.74 19.33 3.35
C MET A 127 4.04 18.78 2.77
N SER A 128 4.44 17.59 3.24
CA SER A 128 5.56 16.82 2.68
C SER A 128 5.01 15.75 1.73
N ILE A 129 5.42 15.84 0.46
CA ILE A 129 5.01 14.93 -0.60
C ILE A 129 6.18 14.00 -0.93
N GLN A 130 5.98 12.68 -0.80
CA GLN A 130 6.93 11.66 -1.23
C GLN A 130 6.43 11.00 -2.53
N PRO A 131 6.95 11.36 -3.70
CA PRO A 131 6.47 10.83 -4.98
C PRO A 131 6.65 9.31 -5.13
N ALA A 132 7.56 8.70 -4.38
CA ALA A 132 7.79 7.26 -4.39
C ALA A 132 6.54 6.45 -3.99
N GLU A 133 5.68 7.00 -3.13
CA GLU A 133 4.42 6.37 -2.75
C GLU A 133 3.46 6.24 -3.94
N PHE A 134 3.32 7.29 -4.73
CA PHE A 134 2.52 7.27 -5.97
C PHE A 134 3.18 6.43 -7.06
N ALA A 135 4.52 6.44 -7.12
CA ALA A 135 5.26 5.65 -8.10
C ALA A 135 5.08 4.14 -7.91
N LYS A 136 4.91 3.66 -6.65
CA LYS A 136 4.55 2.26 -6.36
C LYS A 136 3.20 1.90 -6.99
N LEU A 137 2.18 2.74 -6.76
CA LEU A 137 0.85 2.55 -7.36
C LEU A 137 0.91 2.60 -8.89
N GLY A 138 1.65 3.57 -9.44
CA GLY A 138 1.88 3.71 -10.87
C GLY A 138 2.57 2.49 -11.49
N ALA A 139 3.59 1.95 -10.83
CA ALA A 139 4.30 0.75 -11.26
C ALA A 139 3.36 -0.48 -11.27
N VAL A 140 2.56 -0.66 -10.20
CA VAL A 140 1.55 -1.72 -10.14
C VAL A 140 0.56 -1.59 -11.30
N ALA A 141 -0.02 -0.41 -11.51
CA ALA A 141 -1.00 -0.18 -12.57
C ALA A 141 -0.39 -0.32 -13.98
N GLY A 142 0.80 0.24 -14.20
CA GLY A 142 1.50 0.17 -15.49
C GLY A 142 1.92 -1.26 -15.87
N MET A 143 2.48 -2.01 -14.94
CA MET A 143 2.83 -3.42 -15.16
C MET A 143 1.58 -4.27 -15.37
N ALA A 144 0.53 -4.07 -14.54
CA ALA A 144 -0.72 -4.80 -14.69
C ALA A 144 -1.36 -4.55 -16.06
N LEU A 145 -1.33 -3.30 -16.55
CA LEU A 145 -1.83 -2.94 -17.87
C LEU A 145 -1.05 -3.64 -18.98
N LEU A 146 0.29 -3.51 -18.99
CA LEU A 146 1.13 -4.14 -20.01
C LEU A 146 0.90 -5.66 -20.07
N LEU A 147 0.95 -6.32 -18.91
CA LEU A 147 0.83 -7.77 -18.84
C LEU A 147 -0.59 -8.26 -19.18
N ALA A 148 -1.63 -7.48 -18.83
CA ALA A 148 -3.01 -7.79 -19.20
C ALA A 148 -3.23 -7.70 -20.71
N GLU A 149 -2.78 -6.64 -21.38
CA GLU A 149 -2.87 -6.49 -22.82
C GLU A 149 -2.15 -7.62 -23.58
N ARG A 150 -0.98 -8.03 -23.07
CA ARG A 150 -0.24 -9.15 -23.64
C ARG A 150 -0.95 -10.49 -23.43
N ALA A 151 -1.54 -10.71 -22.24
CA ALA A 151 -2.31 -11.91 -21.95
C ALA A 151 -3.58 -12.00 -22.82
N GLU A 152 -4.30 -10.89 -23.01
CA GLU A 152 -5.47 -10.80 -23.88
C GLU A 152 -5.11 -11.10 -25.34
N ALA A 153 -4.01 -10.54 -25.84
CA ALA A 153 -3.51 -10.81 -27.21
C ALA A 153 -3.16 -12.28 -27.45
N ARG A 154 -2.73 -13.02 -26.42
CA ARG A 154 -2.38 -14.45 -26.51
C ARG A 154 -3.54 -15.41 -26.29
N ARG A 155 -4.77 -14.94 -26.08
CA ARG A 155 -5.92 -15.77 -25.66
C ARG A 155 -5.65 -16.58 -24.37
N ALA A 156 -4.89 -16.03 -23.46
CA ALA A 156 -4.74 -16.37 -22.01
C ALA A 156 -4.28 -17.81 -21.65
N ARG A 157 -3.84 -18.68 -22.57
CA ARG A 157 -3.53 -20.08 -22.24
C ARG A 157 -2.05 -20.46 -22.18
N SER A 158 -1.12 -19.55 -22.50
CA SER A 158 0.32 -19.80 -22.47
C SER A 158 1.02 -19.00 -21.37
N ALA A 159 2.07 -19.55 -20.75
CA ALA A 159 2.95 -18.86 -19.84
C ALA A 159 3.52 -17.57 -20.46
N LEU A 160 3.92 -16.60 -19.64
CA LEU A 160 4.60 -15.39 -20.10
C LEU A 160 5.85 -15.74 -20.91
N ARG A 161 6.03 -15.05 -22.02
CA ARG A 161 7.27 -15.15 -22.79
C ARG A 161 8.36 -14.31 -22.12
N SER A 162 9.62 -14.73 -22.25
CA SER A 162 10.75 -14.01 -21.62
C SER A 162 10.81 -12.52 -21.97
N TRP A 163 10.50 -12.14 -23.24
CA TRP A 163 10.52 -10.74 -23.64
C TRP A 163 9.41 -9.90 -22.95
N GLU A 164 8.26 -10.52 -22.58
CA GLU A 164 7.19 -9.84 -21.87
C GLU A 164 7.57 -9.60 -20.39
N VAL A 165 8.32 -10.55 -19.81
CA VAL A 165 8.93 -10.36 -18.50
C VAL A 165 9.94 -9.19 -18.55
N VAL A 166 10.80 -9.15 -19.57
CA VAL A 166 11.76 -8.05 -19.77
C VAL A 166 11.04 -6.72 -19.97
N ALA A 167 9.96 -6.68 -20.75
CA ALA A 167 9.18 -5.46 -20.95
C ALA A 167 8.53 -4.97 -19.64
N ALA A 168 7.97 -5.89 -18.82
CA ALA A 168 7.40 -5.55 -17.52
C ALA A 168 8.49 -5.07 -16.54
N LEU A 169 9.67 -5.72 -16.54
CA LEU A 169 10.83 -5.27 -15.76
C LEU A 169 11.32 -3.89 -16.23
N GLY A 170 11.24 -3.58 -17.53
CA GLY A 170 11.54 -2.25 -18.07
C GLY A 170 10.65 -1.16 -17.46
N ILE A 171 9.34 -1.43 -17.28
CA ILE A 171 8.43 -0.51 -16.57
C ILE A 171 8.86 -0.35 -15.10
N ALA A 172 9.20 -1.43 -14.41
CA ALA A 172 9.61 -1.37 -13.01
C ALA A 172 11.00 -0.76 -12.81
N ALA A 173 11.90 -0.93 -13.78
CA ALA A 173 13.30 -0.48 -13.68
C ALA A 173 13.43 1.06 -13.62
N ILE A 174 12.56 1.81 -14.30
CA ILE A 174 12.63 3.28 -14.29
C ILE A 174 12.37 3.83 -12.88
N PRO A 175 11.22 3.54 -12.22
CA PRO A 175 11.02 4.02 -10.85
C PRO A 175 12.05 3.42 -9.88
N ALA A 176 12.46 2.16 -10.05
CA ALA A 176 13.49 1.54 -9.23
C ALA A 176 14.83 2.29 -9.29
N ALA A 177 15.29 2.64 -10.49
CA ALA A 177 16.53 3.41 -10.67
C ALA A 177 16.45 4.80 -10.03
N LEU A 178 15.30 5.50 -10.18
CA LEU A 178 15.07 6.82 -9.59
C LEU A 178 15.00 6.75 -8.05
N ILE A 179 14.37 5.72 -7.48
CA ILE A 179 14.30 5.48 -6.03
C ILE A 179 15.71 5.16 -5.48
N MET A 180 16.48 4.34 -6.18
CA MET A 180 17.87 4.06 -5.80
C MET A 180 18.76 5.30 -5.84
N ALA A 181 18.52 6.22 -6.78
CA ALA A 181 19.21 7.51 -6.83
C ALA A 181 18.87 8.42 -5.64
N GLN A 182 17.72 8.19 -4.96
CA GLN A 182 17.30 8.89 -3.73
C GLN A 182 17.81 8.24 -2.44
N PRO A 183 18.68 7.25 -2.48
CA PRO A 183 19.07 6.19 -1.53
C PRO A 183 17.94 5.71 -0.59
N ASP A 184 16.74 5.44 -1.13
CA ASP A 184 15.61 4.92 -0.38
C ASP A 184 15.52 3.39 -0.52
N LEU A 185 16.25 2.67 0.34
CA LEU A 185 16.29 1.21 0.34
C LEU A 185 14.96 0.59 0.77
N GLY A 186 14.22 1.25 1.68
CA GLY A 186 12.94 0.75 2.17
C GLY A 186 11.90 0.65 1.05
N THR A 187 11.68 1.74 0.36
CA THR A 187 10.76 1.79 -0.79
C THR A 187 11.23 0.87 -1.93
N MET A 188 12.55 0.77 -2.15
CA MET A 188 13.11 -0.15 -3.16
C MET A 188 12.78 -1.62 -2.85
N LEU A 189 12.90 -2.05 -1.60
CA LEU A 189 12.54 -3.42 -1.18
C LEU A 189 11.05 -3.70 -1.40
N VAL A 190 10.18 -2.78 -0.98
CA VAL A 190 8.72 -2.89 -1.19
C VAL A 190 8.39 -3.01 -2.67
N LEU A 191 8.97 -2.14 -3.52
CA LEU A 191 8.77 -2.18 -4.96
C LEU A 191 9.26 -3.51 -5.55
N SER A 192 10.44 -4.00 -5.15
CA SER A 192 11.03 -5.24 -5.65
C SER A 192 10.14 -6.45 -5.36
N VAL A 193 9.63 -6.57 -4.12
CA VAL A 193 8.73 -7.67 -3.75
C VAL A 193 7.38 -7.54 -4.48
N THR A 194 6.87 -6.32 -4.64
CA THR A 194 5.65 -6.06 -5.41
C THR A 194 5.79 -6.51 -6.86
N VAL A 195 6.90 -6.17 -7.52
CA VAL A 195 7.22 -6.57 -8.89
C VAL A 195 7.33 -8.09 -9.00
N LEU A 196 8.04 -8.73 -8.07
CA LEU A 196 8.22 -10.18 -8.03
C LEU A 196 6.88 -10.91 -7.87
N GLY A 197 6.03 -10.43 -6.94
CA GLY A 197 4.70 -10.97 -6.71
C GLY A 197 3.80 -10.82 -7.93
N LEU A 198 3.83 -9.65 -8.59
CA LEU A 198 3.04 -9.38 -9.78
C LEU A 198 3.46 -10.28 -10.95
N LEU A 199 4.76 -10.45 -11.19
CA LEU A 199 5.30 -11.38 -12.20
C LEU A 199 4.92 -12.83 -11.88
N SER A 200 4.94 -13.23 -10.60
CA SER A 200 4.55 -14.57 -10.16
C SER A 200 3.09 -14.86 -10.50
N VAL A 201 2.18 -13.93 -10.17
CA VAL A 201 0.75 -14.06 -10.46
C VAL A 201 0.46 -13.99 -11.98
N ALA A 202 1.25 -13.21 -12.71
CA ALA A 202 1.17 -13.13 -14.18
C ALA A 202 1.62 -14.41 -14.88
N GLY A 203 2.24 -15.36 -14.17
CA GLY A 203 2.70 -16.64 -14.71
C GLY A 203 4.09 -16.57 -15.34
N ALA A 204 4.99 -15.75 -14.81
CA ALA A 204 6.38 -15.72 -15.25
C ALA A 204 7.06 -17.08 -15.02
N PRO A 205 7.93 -17.55 -15.95
CA PRO A 205 8.70 -18.78 -15.77
C PRO A 205 9.52 -18.74 -14.48
N LYS A 206 9.56 -19.85 -13.75
CA LYS A 206 10.29 -19.95 -12.46
C LYS A 206 11.76 -19.51 -12.53
N VAL A 207 12.39 -19.75 -13.69
CA VAL A 207 13.79 -19.32 -13.95
C VAL A 207 13.96 -17.80 -13.78
N TRP A 208 12.99 -16.99 -14.24
CA TRP A 208 13.00 -15.55 -14.05
C TRP A 208 12.85 -15.16 -12.59
N LEU A 209 11.93 -15.81 -11.86
CA LEU A 209 11.69 -15.50 -10.44
C LEU A 209 12.93 -15.84 -9.59
N VAL A 210 13.50 -17.03 -9.79
CA VAL A 210 14.74 -17.44 -9.10
C VAL A 210 15.92 -16.56 -9.51
N GLY A 211 16.01 -16.24 -10.82
CA GLY A 211 17.08 -15.38 -11.34
C GLY A 211 17.00 -13.95 -10.78
N LEU A 212 15.80 -13.37 -10.61
CA LEU A 212 15.61 -12.05 -10.03
C LEU A 212 15.98 -12.03 -8.54
N VAL A 213 15.57 -13.04 -7.77
CA VAL A 213 15.93 -13.14 -6.35
C VAL A 213 17.45 -13.38 -6.21
N GLY A 214 18.00 -14.35 -6.94
CA GLY A 214 19.45 -14.62 -6.91
C GLY A 214 20.27 -13.45 -7.38
N GLY A 215 19.82 -12.76 -8.44
CA GLY A 215 20.45 -11.53 -8.93
C GLY A 215 20.42 -10.40 -7.92
N ALA A 216 19.30 -10.18 -7.22
CA ALA A 216 19.20 -9.17 -6.16
C ALA A 216 20.15 -9.47 -4.99
N VAL A 217 20.23 -10.75 -4.57
CA VAL A 217 21.17 -11.18 -3.52
C VAL A 217 22.63 -10.99 -3.98
N ALA A 218 22.94 -11.37 -5.22
CA ALA A 218 24.30 -11.20 -5.77
C ALA A 218 24.68 -9.71 -5.88
N VAL A 219 23.78 -8.85 -6.36
CA VAL A 219 24.01 -7.39 -6.43
C VAL A 219 24.21 -6.81 -5.03
N ALA A 220 23.40 -7.22 -4.03
CA ALA A 220 23.57 -6.76 -2.65
C ALA A 220 24.94 -7.20 -2.08
N ALA A 221 25.34 -8.46 -2.28
CA ALA A 221 26.65 -8.95 -1.84
C ALA A 221 27.81 -8.20 -2.49
N LEU A 222 27.74 -7.98 -3.81
CA LEU A 222 28.76 -7.21 -4.54
C LEU A 222 28.77 -5.74 -4.08
N ALA A 223 27.62 -5.11 -3.84
CA ALA A 223 27.54 -3.74 -3.36
C ALA A 223 28.19 -3.58 -1.96
N ILE A 224 28.06 -4.58 -1.10
CA ILE A 224 28.75 -4.63 0.21
C ILE A 224 30.25 -4.80 -0.01
N GLN A 225 30.65 -5.78 -0.84
CA GLN A 225 32.08 -6.11 -1.05
C GLN A 225 32.85 -4.96 -1.70
N PHE A 226 32.26 -4.26 -2.66
CA PHE A 226 32.90 -3.13 -3.35
C PHE A 226 32.69 -1.77 -2.67
N GLY A 227 32.02 -1.73 -1.50
CA GLY A 227 31.81 -0.48 -0.75
C GLY A 227 30.93 0.53 -1.47
N VAL A 228 30.02 0.07 -2.34
CA VAL A 228 29.10 0.94 -3.09
C VAL A 228 28.00 1.51 -2.17
N LEU A 229 27.67 0.78 -1.09
CA LEU A 229 26.71 1.23 -0.10
C LEU A 229 27.25 2.41 0.70
N LYS A 230 26.43 3.43 0.91
CA LYS A 230 26.79 4.53 1.82
C LYS A 230 26.96 4.01 3.24
N GLY A 231 27.85 4.62 4.03
CA GLY A 231 28.18 4.15 5.37
C GLY A 231 26.97 3.93 6.26
N TYR A 232 25.97 4.85 6.23
CA TYR A 232 24.74 4.70 7.02
C TYR A 232 23.84 3.52 6.58
N GLN A 233 23.89 3.12 5.30
CA GLN A 233 23.13 1.96 4.80
C GLN A 233 23.75 0.66 5.31
N LEU A 234 25.09 0.59 5.28
CA LEU A 234 25.83 -0.55 5.83
C LEU A 234 25.61 -0.67 7.34
N LEU A 235 25.65 0.45 8.07
CA LEU A 235 25.38 0.50 9.51
C LEU A 235 23.97 -0.02 9.85
N ARG A 236 22.94 0.27 9.06
CA ARG A 236 21.59 -0.28 9.28
C ARG A 236 21.55 -1.81 9.18
N PHE A 237 22.30 -2.41 8.25
CA PHE A 237 22.40 -3.87 8.13
C PHE A 237 23.23 -4.46 9.28
N GLN A 238 24.33 -3.83 9.66
CA GLN A 238 25.16 -4.27 10.78
C GLN A 238 24.40 -4.16 12.11
N ALA A 239 23.71 -3.04 12.33
CA ALA A 239 22.89 -2.82 13.53
C ALA A 239 21.68 -3.76 13.62
N PHE A 240 21.21 -4.29 12.51
CA PHE A 240 20.18 -5.34 12.50
C PHE A 240 20.72 -6.67 13.05
N LEU A 241 21.98 -7.01 12.73
CA LEU A 241 22.64 -8.22 13.24
C LEU A 241 23.13 -8.04 14.67
N ASP A 242 23.69 -6.88 14.96
CA ASP A 242 24.19 -6.49 16.28
C ASP A 242 23.85 -5.00 16.55
N PRO A 243 22.80 -4.73 17.32
CA PRO A 243 22.38 -3.36 17.64
C PRO A 243 23.45 -2.53 18.38
N SER A 244 24.43 -3.18 19.03
CA SER A 244 25.49 -2.50 19.76
C SER A 244 26.47 -1.74 18.86
N LEU A 245 26.51 -2.06 17.55
CA LEU A 245 27.37 -1.41 16.56
C LEU A 245 26.91 0.00 16.18
N ASP A 246 25.62 0.31 16.41
CA ASP A 246 25.08 1.66 16.14
C ASP A 246 24.20 2.15 17.31
N PRO A 247 24.80 2.44 18.49
CA PRO A 247 24.07 2.78 19.70
C PRO A 247 23.43 4.17 19.68
N ARG A 248 23.55 4.94 18.60
CA ARG A 248 22.96 6.28 18.45
C ARG A 248 22.07 6.40 17.20
N GLY A 249 22.02 5.38 16.35
CA GLY A 249 21.21 5.38 15.13
C GLY A 249 20.23 4.20 15.07
N ALA A 250 20.35 3.37 14.03
CA ALA A 250 19.42 2.28 13.79
C ALA A 250 19.35 1.24 14.93
N GLY A 251 20.49 0.97 15.58
CA GLY A 251 20.57 0.06 16.74
C GLY A 251 19.83 0.61 17.97
N TYR A 252 19.95 1.93 18.22
CA TYR A 252 19.18 2.60 19.26
C TYR A 252 17.68 2.48 18.98
N ASN A 253 17.24 2.83 17.77
CA ASN A 253 15.83 2.79 17.41
C ASN A 253 15.22 1.41 17.60
N THR A 254 15.92 0.35 17.15
CA THR A 254 15.44 -1.04 17.30
C THR A 254 15.41 -1.46 18.78
N THR A 255 16.41 -1.06 19.56
CA THR A 255 16.46 -1.39 21.00
C THR A 255 15.32 -0.71 21.75
N GLN A 256 15.10 0.58 21.55
CA GLN A 256 14.02 1.32 22.19
C GLN A 256 12.64 0.82 21.74
N ALA A 257 12.48 0.50 20.44
CA ALA A 257 11.26 -0.10 19.93
C ALA A 257 10.91 -1.42 20.63
N ARG A 258 11.90 -2.29 20.84
CA ARG A 258 11.71 -3.57 21.56
C ARG A 258 11.41 -3.38 23.03
N ILE A 259 12.04 -2.39 23.71
CA ILE A 259 11.76 -2.04 25.09
C ILE A 259 10.32 -1.54 25.20
N ALA A 260 9.88 -0.62 24.34
CA ALA A 260 8.52 -0.10 24.33
C ALA A 260 7.48 -1.23 24.17
N ILE A 261 7.63 -2.08 23.15
CA ILE A 261 6.72 -3.24 22.93
C ILE A 261 6.73 -4.17 24.15
N GLY A 262 7.91 -4.43 24.73
CA GLY A 262 8.05 -5.29 25.92
C GLY A 262 7.35 -4.75 27.16
N ASN A 263 7.37 -3.42 27.33
CA ASN A 263 6.72 -2.74 28.46
C ASN A 263 5.18 -2.84 28.40
N GLY A 264 4.60 -3.00 27.22
CA GLY A 264 3.15 -3.09 27.07
C GLY A 264 2.53 -4.41 27.56
N GLY A 265 3.32 -5.47 27.67
CA GLY A 265 2.80 -6.78 28.14
C GLY A 265 1.62 -7.27 27.29
N ILE A 266 0.61 -7.87 27.96
CA ILE A 266 -0.56 -8.47 27.25
C ILE A 266 -1.60 -7.38 26.90
N PHE A 267 -1.94 -6.48 27.82
CA PHE A 267 -3.05 -5.54 27.67
C PHE A 267 -2.63 -4.09 27.43
N GLY A 268 -1.33 -3.80 27.42
CA GLY A 268 -0.80 -2.44 27.29
C GLY A 268 -0.77 -1.67 28.59
N GLN A 269 -0.10 -0.51 28.55
CA GLN A 269 -0.05 0.45 29.65
C GLN A 269 -1.29 1.36 29.69
N GLY A 270 -2.06 1.41 28.61
CA GLY A 270 -3.16 2.35 28.40
C GLY A 270 -2.85 3.38 27.33
N LEU A 271 -3.88 3.81 26.60
CA LEU A 271 -3.73 4.84 25.60
C LEU A 271 -3.34 6.17 26.27
N PHE A 272 -2.30 6.85 25.77
CA PHE A 272 -1.65 8.04 26.34
C PHE A 272 -0.84 7.80 27.63
N ASP A 273 -0.70 6.55 28.10
CA ASP A 273 0.05 6.21 29.31
C ASP A 273 1.36 5.45 29.02
N GLY A 274 1.74 5.33 27.76
CA GLY A 274 2.97 4.64 27.33
C GLY A 274 4.22 5.40 27.78
N SER A 275 4.98 4.85 28.71
CA SER A 275 6.16 5.52 29.32
C SER A 275 7.26 5.83 28.29
N GLN A 276 7.52 4.95 27.35
CA GLN A 276 8.51 5.15 26.27
C GLN A 276 7.97 6.08 25.19
N THR A 277 6.67 5.94 24.88
CA THR A 277 5.96 6.77 23.91
C THR A 277 5.92 8.23 24.35
N GLN A 278 5.50 8.50 25.59
CA GLN A 278 5.39 9.88 26.11
C GLN A 278 6.76 10.52 26.32
N ALA A 279 7.76 9.76 26.76
CA ALA A 279 9.12 10.25 26.89
C ALA A 279 9.84 10.48 25.54
N GLY A 280 9.26 10.06 24.42
CA GLY A 280 9.84 10.25 23.08
C GLY A 280 11.13 9.48 22.84
N PHE A 281 11.34 8.35 23.53
CA PHE A 281 12.56 7.55 23.39
C PHE A 281 12.69 6.87 22.04
N VAL A 282 11.57 6.56 21.35
CA VAL A 282 11.59 6.00 20.01
C VAL A 282 11.48 7.15 19.00
N PRO A 283 12.53 7.43 18.21
CA PRO A 283 12.44 8.45 17.16
C PRO A 283 11.42 8.06 16.08
N GLU A 284 10.77 9.06 15.48
CA GLU A 284 9.78 8.86 14.38
C GLU A 284 8.67 7.86 14.74
N GLN A 285 8.25 7.83 16.02
CA GLN A 285 7.24 6.88 16.50
C GLN A 285 5.86 7.08 15.85
N HIS A 286 5.51 8.28 15.42
CA HIS A 286 4.24 8.57 14.76
C HIS A 286 4.24 8.21 13.26
N THR A 287 5.40 8.02 12.65
CA THR A 287 5.58 7.65 11.22
C THR A 287 6.01 6.20 11.07
N ASP A 288 7.29 5.93 11.25
CA ASP A 288 7.89 4.63 10.91
C ASP A 288 7.77 3.60 12.02
N PHE A 289 7.66 4.03 13.28
CA PHE A 289 7.60 3.16 14.45
C PHE A 289 6.23 3.16 15.15
N VAL A 290 5.14 3.47 14.44
CA VAL A 290 3.79 3.53 15.03
C VAL A 290 3.35 2.20 15.65
N PHE A 291 3.85 1.08 15.16
CA PHE A 291 3.58 -0.24 15.74
C PHE A 291 4.18 -0.42 17.13
N THR A 292 5.24 0.33 17.50
CA THR A 292 5.78 0.33 18.86
C THR A 292 4.80 0.95 19.86
N VAL A 293 4.16 2.06 19.46
CA VAL A 293 3.11 2.71 20.25
C VAL A 293 1.94 1.74 20.48
N ALA A 294 1.52 1.04 19.44
CA ALA A 294 0.50 0.00 19.57
C ALA A 294 0.91 -1.12 20.55
N GLY A 295 2.17 -1.58 20.45
CA GLY A 295 2.71 -2.61 21.32
C GLY A 295 2.81 -2.17 22.78
N GLU A 296 3.18 -0.92 23.04
CA GLU A 296 3.30 -0.38 24.41
C GLU A 296 1.94 -0.05 25.02
N GLU A 297 1.12 0.74 24.33
CA GLU A 297 -0.12 1.27 24.88
C GLU A 297 -1.29 0.29 24.84
N LEU A 298 -1.39 -0.53 23.79
CA LEU A 298 -2.46 -1.51 23.59
C LEU A 298 -2.00 -2.95 23.87
N GLY A 299 -0.72 -3.16 24.10
CA GLY A 299 -0.13 -4.46 24.41
C GLY A 299 -0.22 -5.48 23.26
N LEU A 300 0.01 -6.74 23.60
CA LEU A 300 -0.07 -7.85 22.65
C LEU A 300 -1.46 -7.97 22.01
N VAL A 301 -2.53 -7.68 22.77
CA VAL A 301 -3.91 -7.75 22.27
C VAL A 301 -4.14 -6.71 21.18
N GLY A 302 -3.75 -5.46 21.40
CA GLY A 302 -3.93 -4.38 20.41
C GLY A 302 -3.02 -4.56 19.20
N ALA A 303 -1.74 -4.88 19.39
CA ALA A 303 -0.81 -5.19 18.32
C ALA A 303 -1.30 -6.40 17.49
N GLY A 304 -1.80 -7.46 18.16
CA GLY A 304 -2.39 -8.62 17.51
C GLY A 304 -3.67 -8.29 16.74
N ALA A 305 -4.50 -7.39 17.25
CA ALA A 305 -5.70 -6.90 16.53
C ALA A 305 -5.33 -6.16 15.23
N ILE A 306 -4.28 -5.32 15.24
CA ILE A 306 -3.78 -4.65 14.04
C ILE A 306 -3.31 -5.70 13.01
N ILE A 307 -2.53 -6.70 13.44
CA ILE A 307 -2.09 -7.79 12.56
C ILE A 307 -3.30 -8.55 11.99
N ALA A 308 -4.30 -8.87 12.82
CA ALA A 308 -5.50 -9.57 12.39
C ALA A 308 -6.31 -8.75 11.37
N LEU A 309 -6.41 -7.42 11.53
CA LEU A 309 -7.05 -6.52 10.58
C LEU A 309 -6.31 -6.50 9.23
N PHE A 310 -4.97 -6.44 9.24
CA PHE A 310 -4.17 -6.57 8.02
C PHE A 310 -4.36 -7.93 7.35
N LEU A 311 -4.36 -9.02 8.11
CA LEU A 311 -4.59 -10.36 7.56
C LEU A 311 -5.99 -10.48 6.94
N ALA A 312 -7.03 -9.94 7.58
CA ALA A 312 -8.39 -9.90 7.04
C ALA A 312 -8.47 -9.08 5.75
N LEU A 313 -7.85 -7.89 5.74
CA LEU A 313 -7.76 -7.02 4.56
C LEU A 313 -7.06 -7.72 3.40
N LEU A 314 -5.87 -8.27 3.63
CA LEU A 314 -5.06 -8.94 2.62
C LEU A 314 -5.73 -10.22 2.11
N TRP A 315 -6.29 -11.03 3.01
CA TRP A 315 -7.07 -12.21 2.63
C TRP A 315 -8.22 -11.86 1.67
N ARG A 316 -8.97 -10.81 2.02
CA ARG A 316 -10.07 -10.36 1.17
C ARG A 316 -9.58 -9.77 -0.15
N ALA A 317 -8.50 -8.99 -0.13
CA ALA A 317 -7.87 -8.46 -1.34
C ALA A 317 -7.39 -9.57 -2.29
N VAL A 318 -6.81 -10.66 -1.77
CA VAL A 318 -6.48 -11.87 -2.55
C VAL A 318 -7.72 -12.46 -3.21
N GLN A 319 -8.83 -12.59 -2.48
CA GLN A 319 -10.08 -13.11 -3.04
C GLN A 319 -10.64 -12.21 -4.14
N ILE A 320 -10.58 -10.89 -3.97
CA ILE A 320 -10.99 -9.91 -4.99
C ILE A 320 -10.14 -10.06 -6.24
N ALA A 321 -8.82 -10.07 -6.10
CA ALA A 321 -7.89 -10.26 -7.21
C ALA A 321 -8.13 -11.59 -7.94
N ALA A 322 -8.27 -12.69 -7.20
CA ALA A 322 -8.48 -14.04 -7.77
C ALA A 322 -9.82 -14.19 -8.51
N ARG A 323 -10.85 -13.46 -8.08
CA ARG A 323 -12.20 -13.49 -8.67
C ARG A 323 -12.41 -12.45 -9.77
N SER A 324 -11.41 -11.60 -10.04
CA SER A 324 -11.51 -10.61 -11.11
C SER A 324 -11.66 -11.27 -12.47
N ASP A 325 -12.64 -10.82 -13.25
CA ASP A 325 -12.95 -11.34 -14.58
C ASP A 325 -11.91 -10.92 -15.62
N ASP A 326 -11.29 -9.75 -15.43
CA ASP A 326 -10.25 -9.26 -16.34
C ASP A 326 -8.84 -9.43 -15.76
N MET A 327 -7.87 -9.57 -16.65
CA MET A 327 -6.48 -9.80 -16.26
C MET A 327 -5.84 -8.57 -15.61
N PHE A 328 -6.26 -7.35 -16.00
CA PHE A 328 -5.78 -6.11 -15.39
C PHE A 328 -6.17 -6.05 -13.92
N GLY A 329 -7.45 -6.26 -13.60
CA GLY A 329 -7.94 -6.26 -12.21
C GLY A 329 -7.26 -7.34 -11.36
N ARG A 330 -7.06 -8.54 -11.91
CA ARG A 330 -6.34 -9.63 -11.24
C ARG A 330 -4.92 -9.23 -10.87
N LEU A 331 -4.17 -8.67 -11.82
CA LEU A 331 -2.76 -8.29 -11.64
C LEU A 331 -2.63 -7.05 -10.75
N ALA A 332 -3.45 -6.03 -10.96
CA ALA A 332 -3.45 -4.83 -10.14
C ALA A 332 -3.80 -5.15 -8.68
N GLY A 333 -4.84 -5.96 -8.45
CA GLY A 333 -5.19 -6.43 -7.12
C GLY A 333 -4.07 -7.24 -6.45
N ALA A 334 -3.43 -8.16 -7.18
CA ALA A 334 -2.28 -8.91 -6.69
C ALA A 334 -1.09 -7.99 -6.36
N GLY A 335 -0.82 -6.97 -7.17
CA GLY A 335 0.20 -5.98 -6.91
C GLY A 335 -0.05 -5.21 -5.60
N VAL A 336 -1.30 -4.78 -5.36
CA VAL A 336 -1.68 -4.13 -4.08
C VAL A 336 -1.50 -5.07 -2.89
N VAL A 337 -1.88 -6.35 -3.02
CA VAL A 337 -1.68 -7.36 -1.97
C VAL A 337 -0.20 -7.53 -1.63
N CYS A 338 0.66 -7.68 -2.63
CA CYS A 338 2.10 -7.83 -2.43
C CYS A 338 2.72 -6.56 -1.82
N TRP A 339 2.32 -5.38 -2.29
CA TRP A 339 2.76 -4.11 -1.73
C TRP A 339 2.37 -3.98 -0.26
N PHE A 340 1.09 -4.05 0.07
CA PHE A 340 0.60 -3.88 1.45
C PHE A 340 1.12 -4.97 2.38
N GLY A 341 1.12 -6.23 1.91
CA GLY A 341 1.59 -7.34 2.70
C GLY A 341 3.05 -7.22 3.08
N PHE A 342 3.91 -6.89 2.11
CA PHE A 342 5.33 -6.74 2.39
C PHE A 342 5.64 -5.47 3.17
N GLN A 343 5.00 -4.34 2.85
CA GLN A 343 5.22 -3.07 3.56
C GLN A 343 4.78 -3.17 5.03
N ALA A 344 3.63 -3.80 5.31
CA ALA A 344 3.18 -4.04 6.68
C ALA A 344 4.13 -5.00 7.42
N PHE A 345 4.54 -6.09 6.78
CA PHE A 345 5.52 -7.03 7.35
C PHE A 345 6.86 -6.33 7.65
N GLN A 346 7.35 -5.49 6.75
CA GLN A 346 8.60 -4.76 6.91
C GLN A 346 8.53 -3.74 8.06
N ASN A 347 7.44 -2.97 8.15
CA ASN A 347 7.24 -2.00 9.23
C ASN A 347 7.14 -2.70 10.60
N MET A 348 6.22 -3.65 10.74
CA MET A 348 6.06 -4.40 12.00
C MET A 348 7.33 -5.19 12.33
N GLY A 349 7.98 -5.77 11.32
CA GLY A 349 9.21 -6.52 11.47
C GLY A 349 10.39 -5.69 11.96
N MET A 350 10.54 -4.43 11.51
CA MET A 350 11.61 -3.57 12.01
C MET A 350 11.35 -3.12 13.45
N CYS A 351 10.09 -2.89 13.85
CA CYS A 351 9.74 -2.60 15.24
C CYS A 351 10.05 -3.77 16.18
N LEU A 352 9.85 -5.01 15.72
CA LEU A 352 10.17 -6.23 16.45
C LEU A 352 11.65 -6.65 16.38
N GLY A 353 12.44 -6.00 15.53
CA GLY A 353 13.85 -6.35 15.32
C GLY A 353 14.07 -7.61 14.49
N ILE A 354 13.10 -8.05 13.68
CA ILE A 354 13.20 -9.19 12.73
C ILE A 354 13.48 -8.73 11.29
N MET A 355 13.43 -7.42 11.04
CA MET A 355 13.80 -6.77 9.78
C MET A 355 14.70 -5.56 10.06
N PRO A 356 15.60 -5.19 9.14
CA PRO A 356 16.42 -3.99 9.30
C PRO A 356 15.56 -2.73 9.27
N VAL A 357 16.01 -1.67 9.96
CA VAL A 357 15.33 -0.37 9.98
C VAL A 357 15.45 0.30 8.61
N THR A 358 14.32 0.49 7.96
CA THR A 358 14.25 1.01 6.59
C THR A 358 13.47 2.32 6.44
N GLY A 359 12.71 2.73 7.46
CA GLY A 359 11.94 3.97 7.43
C GLY A 359 10.74 3.90 6.47
N VAL A 360 9.99 2.79 6.50
CA VAL A 360 8.79 2.61 5.68
C VAL A 360 7.55 2.66 6.58
N PRO A 361 6.58 3.54 6.30
CA PRO A 361 5.40 3.68 7.14
C PRO A 361 4.47 2.45 7.05
N LEU A 362 3.71 2.19 8.12
CA LEU A 362 2.67 1.16 8.13
C LEU A 362 1.44 1.66 7.35
N PRO A 363 1.04 1.01 6.25
CA PRO A 363 -0.08 1.47 5.43
C PRO A 363 -1.36 1.67 6.24
N LEU A 364 -2.12 2.74 5.99
CA LEU A 364 -3.40 3.07 6.64
C LEU A 364 -3.32 3.39 8.14
N VAL A 365 -2.17 3.23 8.80
CA VAL A 365 -2.00 3.43 10.26
C VAL A 365 -1.06 4.59 10.55
N SER A 366 0.14 4.60 9.94
CA SER A 366 1.15 5.62 10.18
C SER A 366 0.74 7.02 9.74
N TYR A 367 1.26 8.03 10.42
CA TYR A 367 1.20 9.40 9.94
C TYR A 367 2.02 9.55 8.65
N GLY A 368 1.39 10.14 7.63
CA GLY A 368 2.05 10.42 6.35
C GLY A 368 1.04 10.78 5.27
N GLY A 369 1.05 12.03 4.77
CA GLY A 369 0.07 12.48 3.79
C GLY A 369 0.06 11.62 2.53
N THR A 370 1.20 11.52 1.86
CA THR A 370 1.31 10.79 0.58
C THR A 370 1.16 9.29 0.71
N SER A 371 1.67 8.69 1.79
CA SER A 371 1.48 7.26 2.07
C SER A 371 0.00 6.95 2.29
N MET A 372 -0.72 7.81 3.03
CA MET A 372 -2.15 7.69 3.26
C MET A 372 -2.94 7.81 1.94
N PHE A 373 -2.61 8.81 1.11
CA PHE A 373 -3.27 9.00 -0.19
C PHE A 373 -3.06 7.79 -1.10
N ALA A 374 -1.81 7.35 -1.28
CA ALA A 374 -1.49 6.22 -2.14
C ALA A 374 -2.13 4.91 -1.63
N SER A 375 -2.12 4.69 -0.32
CA SER A 375 -2.76 3.52 0.30
C SER A 375 -4.28 3.52 0.10
N LEU A 376 -4.95 4.65 0.33
CA LEU A 376 -6.40 4.76 0.12
C LEU A 376 -6.79 4.70 -1.37
N MET A 377 -5.95 5.24 -2.28
CA MET A 377 -6.13 5.04 -3.71
C MET A 377 -6.03 3.55 -4.11
N ALA A 378 -5.11 2.80 -3.50
CA ALA A 378 -4.99 1.36 -3.72
C ALA A 378 -6.21 0.59 -3.18
N ILE A 379 -6.77 0.98 -2.03
CA ILE A 379 -8.04 0.45 -1.53
C ILE A 379 -9.19 0.79 -2.49
N GLY A 380 -9.26 2.03 -2.98
CA GLY A 380 -10.24 2.43 -3.99
C GLY A 380 -10.16 1.58 -5.26
N LEU A 381 -8.94 1.24 -5.70
CA LEU A 381 -8.70 0.33 -6.82
C LEU A 381 -9.21 -1.09 -6.54
N LEU A 382 -8.96 -1.65 -5.35
CA LEU A 382 -9.48 -2.97 -4.96
C LEU A 382 -11.02 -2.99 -4.94
N LEU A 383 -11.65 -1.94 -4.40
CA LEU A 383 -13.12 -1.81 -4.40
C LEU A 383 -13.67 -1.66 -5.82
N ASN A 384 -13.00 -0.93 -6.70
CA ASN A 384 -13.37 -0.81 -8.11
C ASN A 384 -13.36 -2.17 -8.83
N ILE A 385 -12.30 -2.96 -8.62
CA ILE A 385 -12.17 -4.31 -9.17
C ILE A 385 -13.31 -5.21 -8.67
N HIS A 386 -13.61 -5.18 -7.37
CA HIS A 386 -14.69 -5.96 -6.76
C HIS A 386 -16.06 -5.61 -7.35
N LEU A 387 -16.41 -4.31 -7.40
CA LEU A 387 -17.70 -3.83 -7.91
C LEU A 387 -17.96 -4.22 -9.37
N ARG A 388 -16.90 -4.34 -10.17
CA ARG A 388 -17.02 -4.77 -11.55
C ARG A 388 -17.26 -6.27 -11.69
N SER A 389 -16.54 -7.08 -10.95
CA SER A 389 -16.69 -8.54 -10.92
C SER A 389 -18.13 -8.93 -10.54
N GLU A 390 -18.72 -8.24 -9.54
CA GLU A 390 -20.10 -8.44 -9.13
C GLU A 390 -21.14 -8.04 -10.21
N ARG A 391 -20.85 -7.01 -11.02
CA ARG A 391 -21.72 -6.60 -12.13
C ARG A 391 -21.77 -7.65 -13.23
N SER A 392 -20.65 -8.26 -13.58
CA SER A 392 -20.58 -9.27 -14.64
C SER A 392 -21.30 -10.56 -14.23
N LEU A 393 -21.15 -11.00 -12.98
CA LEU A 393 -21.87 -12.15 -12.42
C LEU A 393 -23.40 -11.93 -12.42
N GLY A 394 -23.85 -10.75 -12.01
CA GLY A 394 -25.26 -10.38 -12.02
C GLY A 394 -25.87 -10.40 -13.42
N LEU A 395 -25.17 -9.88 -14.44
CA LEU A 395 -25.60 -9.90 -15.83
C LEU A 395 -25.66 -11.34 -16.38
N GLY A 396 -24.67 -12.18 -16.05
CA GLY A 396 -24.62 -13.58 -16.46
C GLY A 396 -25.81 -14.40 -15.93
N ILE A 397 -26.23 -14.18 -14.70
CA ILE A 397 -27.41 -14.83 -14.10
C ILE A 397 -28.68 -14.40 -14.83
N ILE A 398 -28.87 -13.09 -15.07
CA ILE A 398 -30.06 -12.55 -15.76
C ILE A 398 -30.16 -13.09 -17.20
N LEU A 399 -29.04 -13.19 -17.92
CA LEU A 399 -29.02 -13.71 -19.27
C LEU A 399 -29.32 -15.22 -19.31
N ARG A 400 -28.81 -16.00 -18.36
CA ARG A 400 -29.14 -17.42 -18.20
C ARG A 400 -30.62 -17.65 -17.91
N ASP A 401 -31.22 -16.87 -17.03
CA ASP A 401 -32.66 -16.93 -16.71
C ASP A 401 -33.52 -16.56 -17.92
N ARG A 402 -33.13 -15.56 -18.71
CA ARG A 402 -33.81 -15.21 -19.96
C ARG A 402 -33.72 -16.33 -21.00
N ALA A 403 -32.53 -16.91 -21.19
CA ALA A 403 -32.31 -18.03 -22.11
C ALA A 403 -33.08 -19.30 -21.68
N ALA A 404 -33.18 -19.56 -20.38
CA ALA A 404 -33.94 -20.68 -19.84
C ALA A 404 -35.49 -20.49 -20.04
N ARG A 405 -35.96 -19.25 -19.94
CA ARG A 405 -37.41 -18.91 -20.20
C ARG A 405 -37.74 -18.96 -21.69
N SER A 406 -36.83 -18.53 -22.57
CA SER A 406 -37.07 -18.59 -24.05
C SER A 406 -37.04 -20.01 -24.63
N ARG A 407 -36.50 -21.01 -23.91
CA ARG A 407 -36.54 -22.44 -24.30
C ARG A 407 -37.81 -23.17 -23.81
N ARG A 408 -38.68 -22.52 -23.04
CA ARG A 408 -39.93 -23.10 -22.54
C ARG A 408 -41.18 -22.65 -23.34
N PHE A 409 -40.99 -21.85 -24.37
CA PHE A 409 -41.95 -21.48 -25.40
C PHE A 409 -41.46 -21.96 -26.76
#